data_7bb8b114bd702fa8732afbea8b26b220
#
_entry.id   7bb8b114bd702fa8732afbea8b26b220
#
_cell.length_a   1.000
_cell.length_b   1.000
_cell.length_c   1.000
_cell.angle_alpha   90.00
_cell.angle_beta   90.00
_cell.angle_gamma   90.00
#
_symmetry.space_group_name_H-M   'P 1'
#
loop_
_entity.id
_entity.type
_entity.pdbx_description
1 polymer ?
#
loop_
_entity_poly.entity_id
_entity_poly.type
_entity_poly.pdbx_seq_one_letter_code
_entity_poly.pdbx_strand_id
1 'polypeptide(L)'
;MRTRSVLVYAIVAIALVIGIYARVTHIDTKLFFQDEAFTALRVSGHSERAYRAEYFTGAVHTAGEFTALMTRDPRTGVGSVVALLAAEDPHHAPLYYVLDRLTIDALGSSIVDYRAVSVLFGLLAIAAAYFFGVTALGSRIAGGTLAALVAVSPFHVLYAQMAREYSLFACIVLLSSACAIRAIAKRQVADYVAYAVTVALGVYTDPLFALVVVAQAICAIFALRRDRRALVAWLAAAIVGAALYAPWAANSLSHHGNIEDQLAWGATVYPVFALAQKWAFNVGAVFFDAEFAKLSLAPIALVAIAIAASAGVYAIVRAEKSPAIVLGLALACVPVATFVTLDAIAGSHFATIPRYLSAAW
;
A
#
# COMPACT_ATOMS: atom_id res chain seq x y z
N MET A 1 21.07 30.58 10.13
CA MET A 1 19.81 29.87 9.96
C MET A 1 19.28 29.89 8.51
N ARG A 2 19.26 31.01 7.78
CA ARG A 2 18.75 31.09 6.39
C ARG A 2 19.45 30.14 5.41
N THR A 3 20.79 30.01 5.44
CA THR A 3 21.54 29.16 4.49
C THR A 3 21.20 27.66 4.63
N ARG A 4 21.01 27.16 5.86
CA ARG A 4 20.62 25.77 6.11
C ARG A 4 19.21 25.45 5.57
N SER A 5 18.28 26.38 5.72
CA SER A 5 16.91 26.20 5.19
C SER A 5 16.90 26.18 3.66
N VAL A 6 17.69 27.02 3.00
CA VAL A 6 17.81 27.06 1.52
C VAL A 6 18.35 25.73 1.00
N LEU A 7 19.40 25.19 1.63
CA LEU A 7 19.97 23.89 1.23
C LEU A 7 18.93 22.75 1.35
N VAL A 8 18.17 22.71 2.46
CA VAL A 8 17.12 21.69 2.65
C VAL A 8 16.05 21.80 1.56
N TYR A 9 15.56 23.02 1.25
CA TYR A 9 14.56 23.20 0.18
C TYR A 9 15.11 22.82 -1.20
N ALA A 10 16.39 23.10 -1.49
CA ALA A 10 17.01 22.69 -2.73
C ALA A 10 17.11 21.16 -2.87
N ILE A 11 17.51 20.46 -1.80
CA ILE A 11 17.54 18.98 -1.76
C ILE A 11 16.14 18.40 -1.96
N VAL A 12 15.15 18.93 -1.25
CA VAL A 12 13.74 18.51 -1.39
C VAL A 12 13.26 18.72 -2.81
N ALA A 13 13.53 19.88 -3.43
CA ALA A 13 13.12 20.17 -4.81
C ALA A 13 13.76 19.19 -5.81
N ILE A 14 15.06 18.92 -5.67
CA ILE A 14 15.76 17.95 -6.53
C ILE A 14 15.17 16.54 -6.36
N ALA A 15 14.94 16.09 -5.13
CA ALA A 15 14.36 14.79 -4.85
C ALA A 15 12.92 14.67 -5.44
N LEU A 16 12.11 15.71 -5.35
CA LEU A 16 10.79 15.76 -5.96
C LEU A 16 10.85 15.65 -7.48
N VAL A 17 11.74 16.40 -8.13
CA VAL A 17 11.92 16.33 -9.59
C VAL A 17 12.34 14.93 -10.02
N ILE A 18 13.35 14.35 -9.37
CA ILE A 18 13.80 12.98 -9.65
C ILE A 18 12.67 11.98 -9.44
N GLY A 19 11.95 12.07 -8.33
CA GLY A 19 10.90 11.14 -7.99
C GLY A 19 9.68 11.22 -8.91
N ILE A 20 9.29 12.43 -9.36
CA ILE A 20 8.24 12.62 -10.37
C ILE A 20 8.71 12.05 -11.72
N TYR A 21 9.91 12.42 -12.17
CA TYR A 21 10.49 11.92 -13.41
C TYR A 21 10.51 10.38 -13.45
N ALA A 22 11.01 9.76 -12.39
CA ALA A 22 11.08 8.29 -12.28
C ALA A 22 9.71 7.60 -12.36
N ARG A 23 8.61 8.25 -11.98
CA ARG A 23 7.26 7.68 -12.05
C ARG A 23 6.60 7.82 -13.41
N VAL A 24 6.93 8.89 -14.16
CA VAL A 24 6.25 9.20 -15.43
C VAL A 24 7.01 8.77 -16.66
N THR A 25 8.27 8.33 -16.50
CA THR A 25 9.11 7.88 -17.63
C THR A 25 9.23 6.37 -17.68
N HIS A 26 9.36 5.82 -18.88
CA HIS A 26 9.61 4.38 -19.11
C HIS A 26 8.53 3.47 -18.45
N ILE A 27 7.26 3.94 -18.43
CA ILE A 27 6.13 3.21 -17.80
C ILE A 27 5.88 1.88 -18.52
N ASP A 28 6.12 1.80 -19.81
CA ASP A 28 5.89 0.65 -20.68
C ASP A 28 7.11 -0.29 -20.83
N THR A 29 8.29 0.12 -20.34
CA THR A 29 9.53 -0.66 -20.56
C THR A 29 9.73 -1.80 -19.55
N LYS A 30 9.12 -1.71 -18.37
CA LYS A 30 9.18 -2.78 -17.37
C LYS A 30 8.32 -3.95 -17.80
N LEU A 31 8.80 -5.17 -17.54
CA LEU A 31 8.03 -6.39 -17.76
C LEU A 31 6.63 -6.23 -17.11
N PHE A 32 5.60 -6.58 -17.88
CA PHE A 32 4.23 -6.65 -17.36
C PHE A 32 4.14 -7.92 -16.51
N PHE A 33 4.06 -7.71 -15.19
CA PHE A 33 4.20 -8.79 -14.22
C PHE A 33 2.92 -9.63 -14.15
N GLN A 34 3.02 -10.86 -13.67
CA GLN A 34 1.88 -11.78 -13.58
C GLN A 34 0.67 -11.16 -12.88
N ASP A 35 0.87 -10.48 -11.75
CA ASP A 35 -0.22 -9.84 -11.00
C ASP A 35 -0.90 -8.73 -11.81
N GLU A 36 -0.12 -7.99 -12.64
CA GLU A 36 -0.66 -6.97 -13.55
C GLU A 36 -1.48 -7.63 -14.68
N ALA A 37 -1.04 -8.77 -15.20
CA ALA A 37 -1.78 -9.52 -16.22
C ALA A 37 -3.13 -9.99 -15.69
N PHE A 38 -3.21 -10.50 -14.47
CA PHE A 38 -4.48 -10.84 -13.83
C PHE A 38 -5.35 -9.61 -13.52
N THR A 39 -4.75 -8.48 -13.16
CA THR A 39 -5.49 -7.22 -13.02
C THR A 39 -6.08 -6.82 -14.37
N ALA A 40 -5.28 -6.80 -15.44
CA ALA A 40 -5.72 -6.45 -16.78
C ALA A 40 -6.82 -7.38 -17.30
N LEU A 41 -6.69 -8.69 -17.08
CA LEU A 41 -7.72 -9.68 -17.43
C LEU A 41 -9.08 -9.32 -16.81
N ARG A 42 -9.12 -9.10 -15.49
CA ARG A 42 -10.34 -8.78 -14.74
C ARG A 42 -10.92 -7.42 -15.12
N VAL A 43 -10.06 -6.41 -15.20
CA VAL A 43 -10.44 -5.03 -15.55
C VAL A 43 -10.95 -4.96 -17.00
N SER A 44 -10.41 -5.77 -17.90
CA SER A 44 -10.92 -5.93 -19.26
C SER A 44 -12.30 -6.60 -19.33
N GLY A 45 -12.74 -7.24 -18.26
CA GLY A 45 -14.04 -7.89 -18.17
C GLY A 45 -14.02 -9.38 -18.51
N HIS A 46 -12.85 -10.02 -18.47
CA HIS A 46 -12.69 -11.45 -18.72
C HIS A 46 -12.65 -12.25 -17.41
N SER A 47 -13.25 -13.44 -17.45
CA SER A 47 -13.27 -14.38 -16.31
C SER A 47 -11.93 -15.12 -16.21
N GLU A 48 -11.33 -15.14 -15.02
CA GLU A 48 -10.14 -15.95 -14.75
C GLU A 48 -10.45 -17.45 -14.84
N ARG A 49 -11.63 -17.86 -14.38
CA ARG A 49 -12.06 -19.26 -14.48
C ARG A 49 -12.17 -19.72 -15.93
N ALA A 50 -12.78 -18.91 -16.81
CA ALA A 50 -12.87 -19.19 -18.22
C ALA A 50 -11.48 -19.24 -18.88
N TYR A 51 -10.62 -18.27 -18.56
CA TYR A 51 -9.23 -18.24 -19.00
C TYR A 51 -8.47 -19.51 -18.61
N ARG A 52 -8.57 -19.95 -17.35
CA ARG A 52 -7.89 -21.18 -16.91
C ARG A 52 -8.42 -22.42 -17.62
N ALA A 53 -9.74 -22.52 -17.80
CA ALA A 53 -10.37 -23.64 -18.49
C ALA A 53 -9.95 -23.76 -19.96
N GLU A 54 -9.73 -22.64 -20.64
CA GLU A 54 -9.38 -22.59 -22.05
C GLU A 54 -7.88 -22.72 -22.30
N TYR A 55 -7.05 -22.03 -21.51
CA TYR A 55 -5.61 -21.88 -21.78
C TYR A 55 -4.72 -22.84 -20.97
N PHE A 56 -5.19 -23.43 -19.87
CA PHE A 56 -4.39 -24.37 -19.06
C PHE A 56 -4.65 -25.83 -19.46
N THR A 57 -4.84 -26.08 -20.74
CA THR A 57 -5.12 -27.40 -21.31
C THR A 57 -3.87 -28.15 -21.79
N GLY A 58 -2.71 -27.47 -21.77
CA GLY A 58 -1.46 -27.98 -22.38
C GLY A 58 -1.36 -27.71 -23.89
N ALA A 59 -2.35 -27.07 -24.50
CA ALA A 59 -2.28 -26.63 -25.90
C ALA A 59 -1.29 -25.47 -26.06
N VAL A 60 -0.74 -25.33 -27.27
CA VAL A 60 0.14 -24.20 -27.62
C VAL A 60 -0.74 -23.03 -28.05
N HIS A 61 -0.55 -21.88 -27.42
CA HIS A 61 -1.27 -20.65 -27.70
C HIS A 61 -0.33 -19.57 -28.21
N THR A 62 -0.85 -18.65 -29.00
CA THR A 62 -0.10 -17.51 -29.53
C THR A 62 -0.08 -16.35 -28.54
N ALA A 63 0.95 -15.49 -28.59
CA ALA A 63 1.01 -14.27 -27.78
C ALA A 63 -0.18 -13.32 -28.07
N GLY A 64 -0.70 -13.34 -29.31
CA GLY A 64 -1.86 -12.54 -29.70
C GLY A 64 -3.14 -12.92 -28.97
N GLU A 65 -3.37 -14.20 -28.69
CA GLU A 65 -4.52 -14.69 -27.92
C GLU A 65 -4.48 -14.15 -26.47
N PHE A 66 -3.32 -14.17 -25.84
CA PHE A 66 -3.14 -13.58 -24.51
C PHE A 66 -3.33 -12.06 -24.49
N THR A 67 -2.85 -11.36 -25.54
CA THR A 67 -3.06 -9.91 -25.67
C THR A 67 -4.55 -9.57 -25.83
N ALA A 68 -5.30 -10.40 -26.53
CA ALA A 68 -6.76 -10.22 -26.70
C ALA A 68 -7.49 -10.25 -25.33
N LEU A 69 -7.05 -11.10 -24.40
CA LEU A 69 -7.63 -11.19 -23.05
C LEU A 69 -7.33 -9.95 -22.18
N MET A 70 -6.27 -9.21 -22.51
CA MET A 70 -5.94 -7.94 -21.86
C MET A 70 -6.54 -6.74 -22.62
N THR A 71 -7.36 -6.98 -23.63
CA THR A 71 -8.07 -5.92 -24.34
C THR A 71 -9.48 -5.77 -23.78
N ARG A 72 -9.87 -4.52 -23.53
CA ARG A 72 -11.20 -4.20 -22.99
C ARG A 72 -12.33 -4.83 -23.79
N ASP A 73 -13.19 -5.63 -23.15
CA ASP A 73 -14.44 -6.10 -23.75
C ASP A 73 -15.49 -4.97 -23.70
N PRO A 74 -15.94 -4.42 -24.84
CA PRO A 74 -16.91 -3.34 -24.88
C PRO A 74 -18.30 -3.73 -24.37
N ARG A 75 -18.59 -5.03 -24.24
CA ARG A 75 -19.87 -5.56 -23.74
C ARG A 75 -19.94 -5.56 -22.21
N THR A 76 -18.82 -5.36 -21.53
CA THR A 76 -18.72 -5.35 -20.06
C THR A 76 -18.52 -3.93 -19.54
N GLY A 77 -18.85 -3.70 -18.27
CA GLY A 77 -18.67 -2.40 -17.60
C GLY A 77 -18.16 -2.61 -16.18
N VAL A 78 -18.08 -1.52 -15.41
CA VAL A 78 -17.65 -1.54 -14.00
C VAL A 78 -18.40 -2.57 -13.16
N GLY A 79 -19.73 -2.70 -13.34
CA GLY A 79 -20.54 -3.69 -12.62
C GLY A 79 -20.12 -5.13 -12.93
N SER A 80 -19.75 -5.44 -14.17
CA SER A 80 -19.24 -6.77 -14.55
C SER A 80 -17.89 -7.06 -13.90
N VAL A 81 -16.99 -6.06 -13.86
CA VAL A 81 -15.66 -6.18 -13.20
C VAL A 81 -15.84 -6.47 -11.70
N VAL A 82 -16.71 -5.72 -11.03
CA VAL A 82 -17.01 -5.93 -9.59
C VAL A 82 -17.63 -7.31 -9.35
N ALA A 83 -18.56 -7.76 -10.22
CA ALA A 83 -19.18 -9.06 -10.10
C ALA A 83 -18.19 -10.23 -10.33
N LEU A 84 -17.30 -10.11 -11.32
CA LEU A 84 -16.24 -11.09 -11.55
C LEU A 84 -15.28 -11.17 -10.36
N LEU A 85 -14.85 -10.02 -9.85
CA LEU A 85 -13.97 -9.96 -8.69
C LEU A 85 -14.63 -10.59 -7.46
N ALA A 86 -15.91 -10.28 -7.20
CA ALA A 86 -16.65 -10.84 -6.09
C ALA A 86 -16.82 -12.37 -6.16
N ALA A 87 -16.95 -12.91 -7.37
CA ALA A 87 -17.18 -14.34 -7.59
C ALA A 87 -15.89 -15.18 -7.67
N GLU A 88 -14.82 -14.61 -8.23
CA GLU A 88 -13.60 -15.36 -8.57
C GLU A 88 -12.40 -15.00 -7.70
N ASP A 89 -12.35 -13.75 -7.18
CA ASP A 89 -11.18 -13.24 -6.46
C ASP A 89 -11.59 -12.30 -5.30
N PRO A 90 -12.43 -12.77 -4.37
CA PRO A 90 -13.06 -11.93 -3.36
C PRO A 90 -12.10 -11.38 -2.29
N HIS A 91 -10.85 -11.84 -2.21
CA HIS A 91 -9.88 -11.31 -1.27
C HIS A 91 -9.29 -9.96 -1.73
N HIS A 92 -9.39 -9.62 -3.01
CA HIS A 92 -9.05 -8.30 -3.49
C HIS A 92 -10.25 -7.34 -3.36
N ALA A 93 -10.00 -6.18 -2.78
CA ALA A 93 -11.03 -5.14 -2.65
C ALA A 93 -11.23 -4.39 -3.98
N PRO A 94 -12.46 -3.92 -4.29
CA PRO A 94 -12.81 -3.52 -5.65
C PRO A 94 -12.35 -2.11 -6.08
N LEU A 95 -11.93 -1.23 -5.15
CA LEU A 95 -11.73 0.18 -5.48
C LEU A 95 -10.69 0.40 -6.58
N TYR A 96 -9.54 -0.28 -6.51
CA TYR A 96 -8.51 -0.16 -7.52
C TYR A 96 -9.02 -0.63 -8.90
N TYR A 97 -9.67 -1.77 -8.95
CA TYR A 97 -10.21 -2.36 -10.19
C TYR A 97 -11.29 -1.49 -10.85
N VAL A 98 -12.11 -0.83 -10.03
CA VAL A 98 -13.11 0.15 -10.51
C VAL A 98 -12.42 1.36 -11.14
N LEU A 99 -11.41 1.92 -10.47
CA LEU A 99 -10.66 3.07 -10.98
C LEU A 99 -9.90 2.72 -12.26
N ASP A 100 -9.27 1.55 -12.30
CA ASP A 100 -8.53 1.09 -13.46
C ASP A 100 -9.46 0.79 -14.64
N ARG A 101 -10.65 0.19 -14.39
CA ARG A 101 -11.67 0.01 -15.42
C ARG A 101 -12.13 1.34 -16.02
N LEU A 102 -12.41 2.35 -15.19
CA LEU A 102 -12.79 3.68 -15.66
C LEU A 102 -11.66 4.32 -16.49
N THR A 103 -10.42 4.05 -16.13
CA THR A 103 -9.25 4.56 -16.85
C THR A 103 -9.12 3.93 -18.22
N ILE A 104 -9.23 2.61 -18.33
CA ILE A 104 -9.15 1.95 -19.65
C ILE A 104 -10.39 2.19 -20.50
N ASP A 105 -11.54 2.49 -19.91
CA ASP A 105 -12.72 2.95 -20.65
C ASP A 105 -12.48 4.32 -21.30
N ALA A 106 -11.67 5.18 -20.69
CA ALA A 106 -11.39 6.53 -21.17
C ALA A 106 -10.15 6.63 -22.07
N LEU A 107 -9.08 5.87 -21.77
CA LEU A 107 -7.77 6.03 -22.40
C LEU A 107 -7.44 4.91 -23.40
N GLY A 108 -7.85 3.67 -23.11
CA GLY A 108 -7.52 2.48 -23.89
C GLY A 108 -6.97 1.34 -23.05
N SER A 109 -6.46 0.29 -23.69
CA SER A 109 -5.98 -0.94 -23.03
C SER A 109 -4.49 -1.20 -23.29
N SER A 110 -3.68 -0.15 -23.38
CA SER A 110 -2.23 -0.30 -23.42
C SER A 110 -1.64 -0.52 -22.02
N ILE A 111 -0.41 -1.00 -21.94
CA ILE A 111 0.32 -1.14 -20.65
C ILE A 111 0.36 0.19 -19.89
N VAL A 112 0.53 1.31 -20.59
CA VAL A 112 0.53 2.64 -19.99
C VAL A 112 -0.82 2.98 -19.37
N ASP A 113 -1.92 2.62 -20.06
CA ASP A 113 -3.28 2.91 -19.59
C ASP A 113 -3.60 2.12 -18.30
N TYR A 114 -3.23 0.84 -18.21
CA TYR A 114 -3.36 0.03 -16.99
C TYR A 114 -2.51 0.57 -15.82
N ARG A 115 -1.33 1.13 -16.09
CA ARG A 115 -0.46 1.69 -15.06
C ARG A 115 -0.81 3.12 -14.67
N ALA A 116 -1.69 3.79 -15.41
CA ALA A 116 -1.99 5.21 -15.22
C ALA A 116 -2.58 5.53 -13.84
N VAL A 117 -3.45 4.68 -13.31
CA VAL A 117 -4.01 4.82 -11.94
C VAL A 117 -2.89 4.77 -10.91
N SER A 118 -1.98 3.80 -11.01
CA SER A 118 -0.86 3.64 -10.07
C SER A 118 0.11 4.82 -10.15
N VAL A 119 0.40 5.34 -11.35
CA VAL A 119 1.22 6.54 -11.54
C VAL A 119 0.56 7.76 -10.90
N LEU A 120 -0.74 7.97 -11.15
CA LEU A 120 -1.49 9.08 -10.56
C LEU A 120 -1.44 9.05 -9.03
N PHE A 121 -1.76 7.90 -8.43
CA PHE A 121 -1.75 7.78 -6.97
C PHE A 121 -0.33 7.75 -6.39
N GLY A 122 0.67 7.29 -7.14
CA GLY A 122 2.08 7.43 -6.78
C GLY A 122 2.54 8.89 -6.70
N LEU A 123 2.03 9.76 -7.59
CA LEU A 123 2.25 11.20 -7.52
C LEU A 123 1.47 11.85 -6.38
N LEU A 124 0.21 11.46 -6.20
CA LEU A 124 -0.63 11.95 -5.09
C LEU A 124 -0.09 11.52 -3.73
N ALA A 125 0.56 10.35 -3.62
CA ALA A 125 1.22 9.90 -2.39
C ALA A 125 2.34 10.86 -1.95
N ILE A 126 3.08 11.47 -2.88
CA ILE A 126 4.07 12.50 -2.56
C ILE A 126 3.40 13.72 -1.90
N ALA A 127 2.27 14.19 -2.46
CA ALA A 127 1.51 15.29 -1.90
C ALA A 127 0.88 14.92 -0.55
N ALA A 128 0.37 13.70 -0.41
CA ALA A 128 -0.17 13.15 0.83
C ALA A 128 0.90 13.06 1.92
N ALA A 129 2.13 12.67 1.57
CA ALA A 129 3.27 12.64 2.48
C ALA A 129 3.63 14.06 3.00
N TYR A 130 3.63 15.05 2.12
CA TYR A 130 3.80 16.45 2.54
C TYR A 130 2.72 16.87 3.54
N PHE A 131 1.44 16.61 3.18
CA PHE A 131 0.31 16.97 4.02
C PHE A 131 0.35 16.27 5.38
N PHE A 132 0.65 14.96 5.38
CA PHE A 132 0.82 14.19 6.63
C PHE A 132 1.95 14.77 7.48
N GLY A 133 3.13 15.00 6.92
CA GLY A 133 4.27 15.54 7.64
C GLY A 133 4.00 16.92 8.25
N VAL A 134 3.33 17.82 7.52
CA VAL A 134 2.92 19.13 8.06
C VAL A 134 1.89 18.97 9.17
N THR A 135 0.91 18.09 8.99
CA THR A 135 -0.17 17.89 9.95
C THR A 135 0.34 17.23 11.25
N ALA A 136 1.19 16.22 11.12
CA ALA A 136 1.66 15.41 12.23
C ALA A 136 2.79 16.09 13.03
N LEU A 137 3.68 16.83 12.36
CA LEU A 137 4.88 17.41 12.94
C LEU A 137 4.86 18.94 13.03
N GLY A 138 3.83 19.60 12.50
CA GLY A 138 3.67 21.07 12.54
C GLY A 138 4.74 21.84 11.75
N SER A 139 5.46 21.20 10.84
CA SER A 139 6.60 21.76 10.14
C SER A 139 6.56 21.53 8.62
N ARG A 140 6.65 22.62 7.85
CA ARG A 140 6.74 22.54 6.38
C ARG A 140 8.03 21.84 5.92
N ILE A 141 9.11 21.99 6.67
CA ILE A 141 10.39 21.30 6.40
C ILE A 141 10.19 19.79 6.59
N ALA A 142 9.57 19.37 7.69
CA ALA A 142 9.27 17.96 7.92
C ALA A 142 8.34 17.38 6.84
N GLY A 143 7.30 18.13 6.45
CA GLY A 143 6.46 17.74 5.33
C GLY A 143 7.22 17.59 4.02
N GLY A 144 8.07 18.57 3.68
CA GLY A 144 8.91 18.50 2.48
C GLY A 144 9.91 17.34 2.51
N THR A 145 10.51 17.06 3.67
CA THR A 145 11.44 15.94 3.84
C THR A 145 10.72 14.61 3.64
N LEU A 146 9.53 14.42 4.24
CA LEU A 146 8.74 13.19 4.06
C LEU A 146 8.32 13.00 2.61
N ALA A 147 7.84 14.09 1.95
CA ALA A 147 7.52 14.06 0.53
C ALA A 147 8.73 13.67 -0.33
N ALA A 148 9.91 14.22 -0.04
CA ALA A 148 11.14 13.89 -0.73
C ALA A 148 11.54 12.42 -0.54
N LEU A 149 11.43 11.89 0.68
CA LEU A 149 11.71 10.47 0.97
C LEU A 149 10.78 9.54 0.17
N VAL A 150 9.47 9.81 0.19
CA VAL A 150 8.49 9.05 -0.62
C VAL A 150 8.78 9.21 -2.12
N ALA A 151 9.17 10.41 -2.56
CA ALA A 151 9.46 10.68 -3.97
C ALA A 151 10.61 9.83 -4.51
N VAL A 152 11.72 9.71 -3.76
CA VAL A 152 12.92 8.98 -4.23
C VAL A 152 13.00 7.54 -3.72
N SER A 153 12.03 7.08 -2.93
CA SER A 153 12.01 5.69 -2.45
C SER A 153 11.88 4.72 -3.62
N PRO A 154 12.82 3.78 -3.83
CA PRO A 154 12.74 2.78 -4.88
C PRO A 154 11.46 1.94 -4.79
N PHE A 155 11.02 1.59 -3.58
CA PHE A 155 9.78 0.90 -3.31
C PHE A 155 8.57 1.65 -3.89
N HIS A 156 8.41 2.92 -3.54
CA HIS A 156 7.28 3.73 -4.02
C HIS A 156 7.36 4.05 -5.52
N VAL A 157 8.57 4.15 -6.10
CA VAL A 157 8.75 4.31 -7.56
C VAL A 157 8.36 3.03 -8.29
N LEU A 158 8.80 1.86 -7.80
CA LEU A 158 8.48 0.57 -8.39
C LEU A 158 6.96 0.35 -8.46
N TYR A 159 6.28 0.51 -7.33
CA TYR A 159 4.83 0.27 -7.25
C TYR A 159 3.98 1.38 -7.91
N ALA A 160 4.52 2.58 -8.13
CA ALA A 160 3.86 3.58 -8.96
C ALA A 160 3.81 3.20 -10.46
N GLN A 161 4.67 2.29 -10.90
CA GLN A 161 4.72 1.80 -12.27
C GLN A 161 4.25 0.34 -12.40
N MET A 162 3.39 -0.10 -11.51
CA MET A 162 2.77 -1.43 -11.53
C MET A 162 1.26 -1.28 -11.46
N ALA A 163 0.52 -1.94 -12.37
CA ALA A 163 -0.95 -1.90 -12.42
C ALA A 163 -1.56 -2.69 -11.25
N ARG A 164 -1.33 -2.18 -10.03
CA ARG A 164 -1.77 -2.75 -8.75
C ARG A 164 -2.10 -1.66 -7.75
N GLU A 165 -2.86 -2.01 -6.73
CA GLU A 165 -3.41 -1.14 -5.69
C GLU A 165 -2.38 -0.45 -4.78
N TYR A 166 -1.11 -0.84 -4.80
CA TYR A 166 -0.10 -0.42 -3.79
C TYR A 166 0.12 1.09 -3.69
N SER A 167 0.15 1.81 -4.81
CA SER A 167 0.31 3.27 -4.80
C SER A 167 -0.94 3.99 -4.27
N LEU A 168 -2.13 3.49 -4.63
CA LEU A 168 -3.40 3.95 -4.08
C LEU A 168 -3.43 3.71 -2.56
N PHE A 169 -3.04 2.52 -2.12
CA PHE A 169 -2.95 2.15 -0.71
C PHE A 169 -2.02 3.09 0.06
N ALA A 170 -0.79 3.30 -0.41
CA ALA A 170 0.18 4.21 0.22
C ALA A 170 -0.37 5.65 0.33
N CYS A 171 -0.99 6.15 -0.73
CA CYS A 171 -1.63 7.46 -0.73
C CYS A 171 -2.71 7.56 0.36
N ILE A 172 -3.59 6.55 0.46
CA ILE A 172 -4.67 6.54 1.44
C ILE A 172 -4.13 6.35 2.86
N VAL A 173 -3.10 5.53 3.09
CA VAL A 173 -2.43 5.40 4.40
C VAL A 173 -1.96 6.76 4.91
N LEU A 174 -1.29 7.54 4.06
CA LEU A 174 -0.79 8.87 4.41
C LEU A 174 -1.93 9.86 4.67
N LEU A 175 -2.95 9.89 3.82
CA LEU A 175 -4.12 10.77 3.99
C LEU A 175 -4.93 10.40 5.22
N SER A 176 -5.21 9.12 5.44
CA SER A 176 -5.93 8.62 6.61
C SER A 176 -5.17 8.93 7.90
N SER A 177 -3.85 8.76 7.90
CA SER A 177 -3.00 9.09 9.04
C SER A 177 -3.03 10.58 9.36
N ALA A 178 -3.02 11.44 8.34
CA ALA A 178 -3.21 12.88 8.52
C ALA A 178 -4.60 13.21 9.09
N CYS A 179 -5.66 12.59 8.56
CA CYS A 179 -7.02 12.77 9.06
C CYS A 179 -7.17 12.26 10.50
N ALA A 180 -6.56 11.11 10.85
CA ALA A 180 -6.54 10.55 12.19
C ALA A 180 -5.92 11.53 13.21
N ILE A 181 -4.75 12.10 12.89
CA ILE A 181 -4.08 13.11 13.74
C ILE A 181 -4.92 14.39 13.85
N ARG A 182 -5.54 14.84 12.75
CA ARG A 182 -6.43 16.01 12.77
C ARG A 182 -7.65 15.77 13.65
N ALA A 183 -8.28 14.61 13.55
CA ALA A 183 -9.41 14.22 14.38
C ALA A 183 -9.04 14.18 15.87
N ILE A 184 -7.83 13.71 16.22
CA ILE A 184 -7.29 13.77 17.59
C ILE A 184 -7.10 15.22 18.05
N ALA A 185 -6.53 16.08 17.20
CA ALA A 185 -6.12 17.43 17.56
C ALA A 185 -7.29 18.42 17.56
N LYS A 186 -8.13 18.42 16.51
CA LYS A 186 -9.18 19.43 16.29
C LYS A 186 -10.53 19.02 16.83
N ARG A 187 -10.86 17.72 16.85
CA ARG A 187 -12.10 17.15 17.40
C ARG A 187 -13.38 17.73 16.76
N GLN A 188 -13.30 18.14 15.51
CA GLN A 188 -14.44 18.65 14.76
C GLN A 188 -15.14 17.51 14.01
N VAL A 189 -16.45 17.61 13.81
CA VAL A 189 -17.22 16.59 13.06
C VAL A 189 -16.64 16.35 11.68
N ALA A 190 -16.25 17.43 10.98
CA ALA A 190 -15.64 17.33 9.65
C ALA A 190 -14.32 16.50 9.64
N ASP A 191 -13.49 16.59 10.69
CA ASP A 191 -12.26 15.81 10.79
C ASP A 191 -12.55 14.33 11.08
N TYR A 192 -13.58 14.02 11.88
CA TYR A 192 -14.05 12.63 12.10
C TYR A 192 -14.66 12.03 10.83
N VAL A 193 -15.48 12.80 10.10
CA VAL A 193 -16.04 12.34 8.81
C VAL A 193 -14.94 12.11 7.79
N ALA A 194 -13.99 13.03 7.64
CA ALA A 194 -12.85 12.86 6.74
C ALA A 194 -12.04 11.60 7.09
N TYR A 195 -11.83 11.34 8.38
CA TYR A 195 -11.17 10.12 8.84
C TYR A 195 -11.98 8.87 8.49
N ALA A 196 -13.29 8.84 8.78
CA ALA A 196 -14.16 7.70 8.44
C ALA A 196 -14.16 7.41 6.93
N VAL A 197 -14.22 8.45 6.10
CA VAL A 197 -14.15 8.30 4.62
C VAL A 197 -12.81 7.70 4.19
N THR A 198 -11.69 8.18 4.74
CA THR A 198 -10.38 7.62 4.38
C THR A 198 -10.20 6.19 4.88
N VAL A 199 -10.80 5.81 6.01
CA VAL A 199 -10.84 4.41 6.48
C VAL A 199 -11.62 3.55 5.49
N ALA A 200 -12.82 3.99 5.08
CA ALA A 200 -13.63 3.26 4.10
C ALA A 200 -12.89 3.06 2.77
N LEU A 201 -12.31 4.14 2.22
CA LEU A 201 -11.50 4.06 1.00
C LEU A 201 -10.30 3.11 1.17
N GLY A 202 -9.66 3.11 2.33
CA GLY A 202 -8.52 2.26 2.63
C GLY A 202 -8.89 0.78 2.60
N VAL A 203 -9.92 0.36 3.31
CA VAL A 203 -10.37 -1.05 3.34
C VAL A 203 -10.95 -1.51 2.01
N TYR A 204 -11.54 -0.61 1.21
CA TYR A 204 -11.97 -0.87 -0.16
C TYR A 204 -10.82 -0.90 -1.18
N THR A 205 -9.62 -0.42 -0.79
CA THR A 205 -8.39 -0.57 -1.58
C THR A 205 -7.72 -1.90 -1.30
N ASP A 206 -7.54 -2.24 -0.02
CA ASP A 206 -6.92 -3.47 0.44
C ASP A 206 -7.39 -3.78 1.87
N PRO A 207 -7.89 -4.99 2.16
CA PRO A 207 -8.29 -5.41 3.52
C PRO A 207 -7.17 -5.27 4.57
N LEU A 208 -5.91 -5.33 4.18
CA LEU A 208 -4.77 -5.10 5.07
C LEU A 208 -4.75 -3.68 5.68
N PHE A 209 -5.56 -2.77 5.15
CA PHE A 209 -5.77 -1.45 5.77
C PHE A 209 -6.32 -1.55 7.21
N ALA A 210 -6.91 -2.67 7.59
CA ALA A 210 -7.29 -2.93 8.97
C ALA A 210 -6.09 -2.81 9.94
N LEU A 211 -4.88 -3.22 9.53
CA LEU A 211 -3.67 -3.08 10.32
C LEU A 211 -3.27 -1.60 10.50
N VAL A 212 -3.51 -0.76 9.49
CA VAL A 212 -3.33 0.69 9.57
C VAL A 212 -4.30 1.29 10.58
N VAL A 213 -5.58 0.87 10.57
CA VAL A 213 -6.58 1.34 11.53
C VAL A 213 -6.21 0.92 12.96
N VAL A 214 -5.66 -0.29 13.15
CA VAL A 214 -5.14 -0.73 14.47
C VAL A 214 -3.97 0.17 14.92
N ALA A 215 -3.02 0.48 14.04
CA ALA A 215 -1.91 1.36 14.35
C ALA A 215 -2.39 2.79 14.72
N GLN A 216 -3.36 3.31 13.97
CA GLN A 216 -3.99 4.59 14.24
C GLN A 216 -4.77 4.58 15.57
N ALA A 217 -5.45 3.47 15.89
CA ALA A 217 -6.16 3.31 17.16
C ALA A 217 -5.21 3.31 18.38
N ILE A 218 -4.05 2.66 18.26
CA ILE A 218 -3.00 2.71 19.28
C ILE A 218 -2.60 4.17 19.55
N CYS A 219 -2.38 4.95 18.49
CA CYS A 219 -2.09 6.38 18.60
C CYS A 219 -3.22 7.16 19.28
N ALA A 220 -4.47 6.93 18.87
CA ALA A 220 -5.63 7.62 19.44
C ALA A 220 -5.83 7.29 20.91
N ILE A 221 -5.70 6.02 21.31
CA ILE A 221 -5.76 5.57 22.71
C ILE A 221 -4.67 6.27 23.53
N PHE A 222 -3.44 6.30 23.01
CA PHE A 222 -2.33 6.99 23.68
C PHE A 222 -2.63 8.48 23.87
N ALA A 223 -3.08 9.17 22.82
CA ALA A 223 -3.29 10.61 22.81
C ALA A 223 -4.53 11.04 23.62
N LEU A 224 -5.61 10.25 23.53
CA LEU A 224 -6.93 10.61 24.09
C LEU A 224 -7.29 9.86 25.39
N ARG A 225 -6.35 9.10 25.99
CA ARG A 225 -6.58 8.28 27.19
C ARG A 225 -7.24 9.03 28.38
N ARG A 226 -7.06 10.35 28.45
CA ARG A 226 -7.64 11.23 29.47
C ARG A 226 -8.94 11.90 29.05
N ASP A 227 -9.32 11.78 27.78
CA ASP A 227 -10.57 12.31 27.22
C ASP A 227 -11.39 11.22 26.57
N ARG A 228 -12.17 10.53 27.40
CA ARG A 228 -12.98 9.39 27.01
C ARG A 228 -14.01 9.73 25.93
N ARG A 229 -14.57 10.97 25.94
CA ARG A 229 -15.54 11.40 24.93
C ARG A 229 -14.91 11.52 23.56
N ALA A 230 -13.75 12.19 23.48
CA ALA A 230 -13.02 12.32 22.23
C ALA A 230 -12.52 10.95 21.70
N LEU A 231 -12.08 10.05 22.59
CA LEU A 231 -11.68 8.70 22.22
C LEU A 231 -12.84 7.90 21.63
N VAL A 232 -14.01 7.94 22.28
CA VAL A 232 -15.23 7.23 21.78
C VAL A 232 -15.65 7.80 20.43
N ALA A 233 -15.64 9.13 20.23
CA ALA A 233 -15.98 9.75 18.95
C ALA A 233 -15.00 9.34 17.85
N TRP A 234 -13.69 9.28 18.16
CA TRP A 234 -12.65 8.85 17.23
C TRP A 234 -12.82 7.37 16.84
N LEU A 235 -13.03 6.48 17.82
CA LEU A 235 -13.27 5.06 17.58
C LEU A 235 -14.57 4.83 16.79
N ALA A 236 -15.63 5.60 17.08
CA ALA A 236 -16.87 5.53 16.33
C ALA A 236 -16.65 5.89 14.85
N ALA A 237 -15.84 6.92 14.56
CA ALA A 237 -15.49 7.28 13.18
C ALA A 237 -14.72 6.16 12.48
N ALA A 238 -13.76 5.52 13.16
CA ALA A 238 -13.02 4.37 12.63
C ALA A 238 -13.96 3.19 12.33
N ILE A 239 -14.85 2.86 13.28
CA ILE A 239 -15.81 1.76 13.15
C ILE A 239 -16.80 2.04 12.01
N VAL A 240 -17.33 3.25 11.90
CA VAL A 240 -18.25 3.63 10.80
C VAL A 240 -17.54 3.48 9.45
N GLY A 241 -16.31 3.98 9.32
CA GLY A 241 -15.53 3.83 8.08
C GLY A 241 -15.29 2.36 7.73
N ALA A 242 -14.88 1.55 8.69
CA ALA A 242 -14.65 0.12 8.48
C ALA A 242 -15.96 -0.66 8.20
N ALA A 243 -17.07 -0.30 8.85
CA ALA A 243 -18.36 -0.95 8.66
C ALA A 243 -18.93 -0.79 7.25
N LEU A 244 -18.56 0.26 6.53
CA LEU A 244 -18.93 0.43 5.12
C LEU A 244 -18.36 -0.70 4.23
N TYR A 245 -17.32 -1.39 4.66
CA TYR A 245 -16.75 -2.55 3.97
C TYR A 245 -17.52 -3.86 4.24
N ALA A 246 -18.46 -3.88 5.18
CA ALA A 246 -19.17 -5.09 5.60
C ALA A 246 -19.81 -5.90 4.44
N PRO A 247 -20.41 -5.29 3.40
CA PRO A 247 -20.95 -6.06 2.27
C PRO A 247 -19.88 -6.86 1.52
N TRP A 248 -18.69 -6.26 1.31
CA TRP A 248 -17.59 -6.96 0.65
C TRP A 248 -16.96 -8.01 1.56
N ALA A 249 -16.78 -7.71 2.85
CA ALA A 249 -16.30 -8.67 3.83
C ALA A 249 -17.20 -9.90 3.93
N ALA A 250 -18.52 -9.73 3.92
CA ALA A 250 -19.48 -10.83 3.91
C ALA A 250 -19.34 -11.69 2.65
N ASN A 251 -19.15 -11.07 1.48
CA ASN A 251 -18.88 -11.80 0.24
C ASN A 251 -17.56 -12.58 0.33
N SER A 252 -16.48 -11.97 0.82
CA SER A 252 -15.18 -12.65 0.97
C SER A 252 -15.26 -13.83 1.92
N LEU A 253 -15.96 -13.69 3.04
CA LEU A 253 -16.20 -14.78 4.00
C LEU A 253 -17.02 -15.93 3.42
N SER A 254 -17.99 -15.64 2.55
CA SER A 254 -18.77 -16.70 1.87
C SER A 254 -17.95 -17.50 0.84
N HIS A 255 -16.80 -16.98 0.41
CA HIS A 255 -15.90 -17.59 -0.56
C HIS A 255 -14.53 -17.94 0.05
N HIS A 256 -14.46 -18.17 1.37
CA HIS A 256 -13.16 -18.39 2.06
C HIS A 256 -12.33 -19.54 1.48
N GLY A 257 -12.96 -20.63 1.01
CA GLY A 257 -12.23 -21.72 0.36
C GLY A 257 -11.45 -21.30 -0.88
N ASN A 258 -12.02 -20.41 -1.70
CA ASN A 258 -11.29 -19.85 -2.85
C ASN A 258 -10.07 -19.03 -2.40
N ILE A 259 -10.20 -18.31 -1.28
CA ILE A 259 -9.12 -17.50 -0.72
C ILE A 259 -7.97 -18.40 -0.21
N GLU A 260 -8.32 -19.48 0.49
CA GLU A 260 -7.32 -20.45 0.99
C GLU A 260 -6.53 -21.06 -0.17
N ASP A 261 -7.21 -21.49 -1.24
CA ASP A 261 -6.56 -22.04 -2.45
C ASP A 261 -5.63 -21.02 -3.12
N GLN A 262 -6.05 -19.77 -3.22
CA GLN A 262 -5.28 -18.69 -3.83
C GLN A 262 -4.07 -18.26 -2.98
N LEU A 263 -4.14 -18.41 -1.65
CA LEU A 263 -3.06 -18.08 -0.74
C LEU A 263 -2.17 -19.29 -0.38
N ALA A 264 -2.51 -20.50 -0.86
CA ALA A 264 -1.77 -21.73 -0.55
C ALA A 264 -0.28 -21.69 -0.92
N TRP A 265 0.09 -20.87 -1.92
CA TRP A 265 1.50 -20.64 -2.28
C TRP A 265 2.32 -20.05 -1.11
N GLY A 266 1.69 -19.31 -0.20
CA GLY A 266 2.30 -18.72 0.99
C GLY A 266 2.61 -19.72 2.10
N ALA A 267 2.12 -20.96 2.01
CA ALA A 267 2.31 -22.01 3.01
C ALA A 267 3.64 -22.78 2.88
N THR A 268 4.58 -22.31 2.05
CA THR A 268 5.91 -22.94 1.95
C THR A 268 6.71 -22.64 3.21
N VAL A 269 7.09 -23.71 3.93
CA VAL A 269 7.86 -23.62 5.18
C VAL A 269 9.33 -23.34 4.88
N TYR A 270 9.84 -22.25 5.42
CA TYR A 270 11.26 -21.93 5.40
C TYR A 270 11.89 -22.14 6.78
N PRO A 271 13.18 -22.55 6.87
CA PRO A 271 13.93 -22.51 8.12
C PRO A 271 13.91 -21.09 8.72
N VAL A 272 13.76 -20.97 10.05
CA VAL A 272 13.65 -19.68 10.75
C VAL A 272 14.80 -18.72 10.39
N PHE A 273 16.00 -19.23 10.22
CA PHE A 273 17.15 -18.42 9.81
C PHE A 273 16.98 -17.82 8.41
N ALA A 274 16.46 -18.59 7.45
CA ALA A 274 16.17 -18.10 6.10
C ALA A 274 15.03 -17.06 6.11
N LEU A 275 14.00 -17.26 6.94
CA LEU A 275 12.94 -16.26 7.15
C LEU A 275 13.53 -14.96 7.72
N ALA A 276 14.35 -15.04 8.77
CA ALA A 276 14.98 -13.88 9.40
C ALA A 276 15.84 -13.08 8.40
N GLN A 277 16.59 -13.76 7.53
CA GLN A 277 17.34 -13.10 6.46
C GLN A 277 16.41 -12.38 5.47
N LYS A 278 15.34 -13.04 5.03
CA LYS A 278 14.37 -12.45 4.09
C LYS A 278 13.65 -11.23 4.71
N TRP A 279 13.26 -11.29 5.99
CA TRP A 279 12.67 -10.17 6.70
C TRP A 279 13.64 -8.98 6.80
N ALA A 280 14.91 -9.26 7.11
CA ALA A 280 15.94 -8.22 7.14
C ALA A 280 16.13 -7.56 5.76
N PHE A 281 16.13 -8.35 4.69
CA PHE A 281 16.20 -7.81 3.33
C PHE A 281 15.00 -6.94 2.98
N ASN A 282 13.78 -7.28 3.41
CA ASN A 282 12.60 -6.47 3.17
C ASN A 282 12.70 -5.05 3.73
N VAL A 283 13.31 -4.90 4.92
CA VAL A 283 13.60 -3.55 5.47
C VAL A 283 14.57 -2.79 4.54
N GLY A 284 15.55 -3.48 3.98
CA GLY A 284 16.49 -2.90 3.02
C GLY A 284 15.82 -2.46 1.71
N ALA A 285 14.81 -3.20 1.24
CA ALA A 285 14.12 -2.95 -0.04
C ALA A 285 13.43 -1.59 -0.12
N VAL A 286 13.08 -0.99 1.00
CA VAL A 286 12.51 0.36 1.06
C VAL A 286 13.50 1.42 0.56
N PHE A 287 14.79 1.19 0.81
CA PHE A 287 15.86 2.15 0.53
C PHE A 287 16.68 1.79 -0.70
N PHE A 288 16.72 0.51 -1.07
CA PHE A 288 17.55 0.00 -2.16
C PHE A 288 16.77 -1.05 -2.95
N ASP A 289 16.62 -0.81 -4.25
CA ASP A 289 16.14 -1.81 -5.22
C ASP A 289 17.32 -2.74 -5.55
N ALA A 290 17.57 -3.70 -4.68
CA ALA A 290 18.64 -4.67 -4.84
C ALA A 290 18.04 -6.04 -5.13
N GLU A 291 18.55 -6.74 -6.16
CA GLU A 291 18.30 -8.17 -6.33
C GLU A 291 18.82 -8.93 -5.10
N PHE A 292 17.91 -9.30 -4.21
CA PHE A 292 18.21 -9.96 -2.94
C PHE A 292 18.86 -11.35 -3.06
N ALA A 293 19.05 -11.85 -4.26
CA ALA A 293 19.76 -13.08 -4.55
C ALA A 293 21.29 -12.97 -4.36
N LYS A 294 21.84 -11.75 -4.26
CA LYS A 294 23.30 -11.55 -4.10
C LYS A 294 23.64 -11.26 -2.65
N LEU A 295 24.19 -12.26 -1.94
CA LEU A 295 24.73 -12.10 -0.56
C LEU A 295 25.70 -10.91 -0.40
N SER A 296 26.32 -10.43 -1.50
CA SER A 296 27.22 -9.28 -1.52
C SER A 296 26.55 -7.96 -1.09
N LEU A 297 25.20 -7.87 -1.10
CA LEU A 297 24.46 -6.69 -0.69
C LEU A 297 23.98 -6.74 0.77
N ALA A 298 24.19 -7.83 1.48
CA ALA A 298 23.84 -7.98 2.89
C ALA A 298 24.40 -6.85 3.78
N PRO A 299 25.64 -6.36 3.62
CA PRO A 299 26.16 -5.24 4.41
C PRO A 299 25.35 -3.95 4.21
N ILE A 300 24.87 -3.67 3.00
CA ILE A 300 24.08 -2.48 2.69
C ILE A 300 22.70 -2.57 3.37
N ALA A 301 22.06 -3.74 3.31
CA ALA A 301 20.80 -3.99 4.02
C ALA A 301 20.95 -3.83 5.53
N LEU A 302 22.03 -4.37 6.11
CA LEU A 302 22.33 -4.22 7.54
C LEU A 302 22.56 -2.75 7.95
N VAL A 303 23.26 -1.97 7.12
CA VAL A 303 23.44 -0.52 7.35
C VAL A 303 22.09 0.19 7.31
N ALA A 304 21.23 -0.11 6.33
CA ALA A 304 19.89 0.50 6.24
C ALA A 304 19.03 0.15 7.47
N ILE A 305 19.06 -1.10 7.92
CA ILE A 305 18.38 -1.55 9.14
C ILE A 305 18.93 -0.83 10.36
N ALA A 306 20.25 -0.70 10.48
CA ALA A 306 20.89 0.00 11.59
C ALA A 306 20.50 1.48 11.63
N ILE A 307 20.44 2.15 10.47
CA ILE A 307 19.96 3.54 10.35
C ILE A 307 18.49 3.63 10.77
N ALA A 308 17.62 2.77 10.25
CA ALA A 308 16.20 2.76 10.58
C ALA A 308 15.96 2.50 12.08
N ALA A 309 16.66 1.49 12.64
CA ALA A 309 16.61 1.18 14.08
C ALA A 309 17.13 2.34 14.94
N SER A 310 18.25 2.95 14.55
CA SER A 310 18.82 4.10 15.27
C SER A 310 17.89 5.32 15.21
N ALA A 311 17.27 5.58 14.07
CA ALA A 311 16.27 6.64 13.93
C ALA A 311 15.03 6.35 14.80
N GLY A 312 14.58 5.09 14.85
CA GLY A 312 13.48 4.64 15.71
C GLY A 312 13.81 4.83 17.20
N VAL A 313 14.98 4.38 17.65
CA VAL A 313 15.46 4.57 19.03
C VAL A 313 15.60 6.06 19.36
N TYR A 314 16.19 6.85 18.46
CA TYR A 314 16.30 8.30 18.64
C TYR A 314 14.91 8.94 18.77
N ALA A 315 13.96 8.55 17.89
CA ALA A 315 12.59 9.01 17.97
C ALA A 315 11.94 8.66 19.31
N ILE A 316 12.10 7.43 19.81
CA ILE A 316 11.56 6.98 21.11
C ILE A 316 12.17 7.79 22.26
N VAL A 317 13.49 7.98 22.28
CA VAL A 317 14.22 8.66 23.36
C VAL A 317 13.94 10.16 23.38
N ARG A 318 13.82 10.77 22.19
CA ARG A 318 13.57 12.22 22.05
C ARG A 318 12.08 12.57 21.98
N ALA A 319 11.22 11.58 21.78
CA ALA A 319 9.80 11.78 21.68
C ALA A 319 9.22 12.16 23.05
N GLU A 320 9.18 13.43 23.34
CA GLU A 320 8.26 13.96 24.33
C GLU A 320 6.82 13.61 23.91
N LYS A 321 6.41 12.35 24.18
CA LYS A 321 5.01 11.88 24.12
C LYS A 321 4.19 12.39 22.90
N SER A 322 4.85 12.53 21.74
CA SER A 322 4.18 13.02 20.50
C SER A 322 3.30 11.94 19.89
N PRO A 323 2.00 12.19 19.68
CA PRO A 323 1.12 11.26 18.97
C PRO A 323 1.64 10.86 17.58
N ALA A 324 2.32 11.78 16.89
CA ALA A 324 2.89 11.52 15.57
C ALA A 324 3.96 10.41 15.58
N ILE A 325 4.79 10.38 16.63
CA ILE A 325 5.84 9.36 16.76
C ILE A 325 5.22 8.01 17.14
N VAL A 326 4.24 8.03 18.06
CA VAL A 326 3.48 6.80 18.38
C VAL A 326 2.82 6.23 17.13
N LEU A 327 2.23 7.08 16.28
CA LEU A 327 1.63 6.67 15.03
C LEU A 327 2.67 6.06 14.07
N GLY A 328 3.80 6.75 13.85
CA GLY A 328 4.86 6.24 12.97
C GLY A 328 5.40 4.88 13.44
N LEU A 329 5.67 4.74 14.75
CA LEU A 329 6.10 3.46 15.32
C LEU A 329 5.02 2.37 15.19
N ALA A 330 3.76 2.71 15.44
CA ALA A 330 2.66 1.74 15.31
C ALA A 330 2.46 1.31 13.85
N LEU A 331 2.53 2.24 12.89
CA LEU A 331 2.46 1.91 11.45
C LEU A 331 3.61 0.99 11.03
N ALA A 332 4.83 1.22 11.52
CA ALA A 332 5.96 0.36 11.22
C ALA A 332 5.85 -1.02 11.92
N CYS A 333 5.45 -1.05 13.19
CA CYS A 333 5.51 -2.29 13.98
C CYS A 333 4.30 -3.20 13.81
N VAL A 334 3.07 -2.67 13.66
CA VAL A 334 1.84 -3.49 13.64
C VAL A 334 1.82 -4.44 12.43
N PRO A 335 2.01 -3.99 11.18
CA PRO A 335 2.02 -4.90 10.04
C PRO A 335 3.16 -5.92 10.12
N VAL A 336 4.36 -5.47 10.45
CA VAL A 336 5.54 -6.33 10.57
C VAL A 336 5.34 -7.40 11.65
N ALA A 337 4.91 -7.01 12.85
CA ALA A 337 4.65 -7.96 13.93
C ALA A 337 3.56 -8.95 13.58
N THR A 338 2.48 -8.50 12.90
CA THR A 338 1.38 -9.38 12.49
C THR A 338 1.89 -10.45 11.51
N PHE A 339 2.55 -10.05 10.42
CA PHE A 339 2.99 -11.01 9.41
C PHE A 339 4.14 -11.90 9.88
N VAL A 340 5.10 -11.35 10.64
CA VAL A 340 6.17 -12.16 11.25
C VAL A 340 5.59 -13.21 12.22
N THR A 341 4.58 -12.84 12.99
CA THR A 341 3.91 -13.77 13.91
C THR A 341 3.14 -14.85 13.15
N LEU A 342 2.42 -14.46 12.09
CA LEU A 342 1.72 -15.42 11.23
C LEU A 342 2.70 -16.38 10.56
N ASP A 343 3.80 -15.90 10.00
CA ASP A 343 4.82 -16.73 9.39
C ASP A 343 5.43 -17.71 10.40
N ALA A 344 5.70 -17.26 11.63
CA ALA A 344 6.27 -18.10 12.68
C ALA A 344 5.30 -19.17 13.20
N ILE A 345 3.99 -18.87 13.30
CA ILE A 345 2.99 -19.78 13.88
C ILE A 345 2.37 -20.69 12.81
N ALA A 346 2.00 -20.13 11.65
CA ALA A 346 1.32 -20.86 10.59
C ALA A 346 2.27 -21.53 9.59
N GLY A 347 3.59 -21.31 9.69
CA GLY A 347 4.58 -21.82 8.75
C GLY A 347 4.47 -21.17 7.37
N SER A 348 4.02 -19.91 7.31
CA SER A 348 3.92 -19.15 6.07
C SER A 348 5.19 -18.31 5.82
N HIS A 349 5.19 -17.53 4.73
CA HIS A 349 6.31 -16.64 4.40
C HIS A 349 5.86 -15.27 3.83
N PHE A 350 4.68 -14.82 4.20
CA PHE A 350 4.11 -13.56 3.70
C PHE A 350 4.94 -12.32 4.07
N ALA A 351 5.52 -12.29 5.28
CA ALA A 351 6.41 -11.20 5.70
C ALA A 351 7.71 -11.10 4.88
N THR A 352 8.02 -12.11 4.08
CA THR A 352 9.19 -12.07 3.19
C THR A 352 8.93 -11.30 1.89
N ILE A 353 7.69 -10.86 1.66
CA ILE A 353 7.26 -10.21 0.43
C ILE A 353 6.98 -8.73 0.74
N PRO A 354 7.75 -7.79 0.16
CA PRO A 354 7.68 -6.37 0.54
C PRO A 354 6.29 -5.76 0.42
N ARG A 355 5.49 -6.18 -0.56
CA ARG A 355 4.14 -5.62 -0.80
C ARG A 355 3.16 -5.82 0.36
N TYR A 356 3.25 -6.93 1.10
CA TYR A 356 2.39 -7.16 2.27
C TYR A 356 2.73 -6.27 3.47
N LEU A 357 3.93 -5.69 3.48
CA LEU A 357 4.36 -4.76 4.51
C LEU A 357 4.23 -3.29 4.06
N SER A 358 3.55 -3.04 2.94
CA SER A 358 3.42 -1.69 2.34
C SER A 358 2.81 -0.64 3.29
N ALA A 359 2.05 -1.06 4.30
CA ALA A 359 1.55 -0.17 5.34
C ALA A 359 2.64 0.28 6.32
N ALA A 360 3.78 -0.42 6.39
CA ALA A 360 4.91 -0.11 7.27
C ALA A 360 5.96 0.78 6.58
N TRP A 361 6.01 0.74 5.26
CA TRP A 361 6.96 1.46 4.41
C TRP A 361 6.43 2.82 3.96
#